data_4893db3f12b5efb4d5f56cf771d03db4
#
_entry.id   4893db3f12b5efb4d5f56cf771d03db4
#
_cell.length_a   1.000
_cell.length_b   1.000
_cell.length_c   1.000
_cell.angle_alpha   90.00
_cell.angle_beta   90.00
_cell.angle_gamma   90.00
#
_symmetry.space_group_name_H-M   'P 1'
#
loop_
_entity.id
_entity.type
_entity.pdbx_description
1 polymer ?
#
loop_
_entity_poly.entity_id
_entity_poly.type
_entity_poly.pdbx_seq_one_letter_code
_entity_poly.pdbx_strand_id
1 'polypeptide(L)'
;YICPECRSVGTIHSEGTRFACTHCGKSAEYTEDLHISPPVCGYGRIYEWYEWQRREIAARVADGETVSDDGILFRESLKFKRKVKLGGTRVSMDRENLYITGEGANYVYPLKDIFAITAVGKKKFNFYYDGRTLQVKGGPRFCSVKYVHIFEGLKKLAKNALNAHGETNGAQGGQTHINEEDGK
;
A
#
# COMPACT_ATOMS: atom_id res chain seq x y z
N TYR A 1 2.16 9.79 -6.15
CA TYR A 1 1.18 9.12 -7.01
C TYR A 1 -0.27 9.58 -6.78
N ILE A 2 -0.61 10.12 -5.61
CA ILE A 2 -1.90 10.76 -5.34
C ILE A 2 -1.71 12.27 -5.36
N CYS A 3 -2.53 12.96 -6.13
CA CYS A 3 -2.57 14.42 -6.12
C CYS A 3 -3.22 14.90 -4.81
N PRO A 4 -2.59 15.76 -4.00
CA PRO A 4 -3.20 16.21 -2.77
C PRO A 4 -4.36 17.19 -3.00
N GLU A 5 -4.40 17.87 -4.16
CA GLU A 5 -5.46 18.81 -4.52
C GLU A 5 -6.76 18.10 -4.90
N CYS A 6 -6.71 17.22 -5.91
CA CYS A 6 -7.91 16.55 -6.45
C CYS A 6 -8.06 15.09 -6.02
N ARG A 7 -7.12 14.57 -5.25
CA ARG A 7 -7.07 13.19 -4.73
C ARG A 7 -7.04 12.09 -5.80
N SER A 8 -6.85 12.42 -7.07
CA SER A 8 -6.74 11.42 -8.15
C SER A 8 -5.46 10.60 -8.03
N VAL A 9 -5.57 9.30 -8.23
CA VAL A 9 -4.46 8.33 -8.14
C VAL A 9 -3.82 8.13 -9.52
N GLY A 10 -2.48 8.06 -9.58
CA GLY A 10 -1.73 7.80 -10.82
C GLY A 10 -1.63 9.01 -11.76
N THR A 11 -2.04 10.20 -11.32
CA THR A 11 -2.10 11.41 -12.15
C THR A 11 -0.91 12.35 -12.01
N ILE A 12 0.01 12.06 -11.10
CA ILE A 12 1.22 12.87 -10.93
C ILE A 12 2.27 12.47 -11.97
N HIS A 13 2.67 13.44 -12.77
CA HIS A 13 3.76 13.34 -13.72
C HIS A 13 4.92 14.25 -13.30
N SER A 14 6.15 13.77 -13.36
CA SER A 14 7.34 14.54 -13.02
C SER A 14 8.37 14.51 -14.13
N GLU A 15 8.97 15.67 -14.40
CA GLU A 15 10.05 15.87 -15.35
C GLU A 15 11.08 16.82 -14.71
N GLY A 16 12.31 16.36 -14.57
CA GLY A 16 13.34 17.08 -13.81
C GLY A 16 12.88 17.32 -12.38
N THR A 17 12.92 18.57 -11.94
CA THR A 17 12.44 19.00 -10.62
C THR A 17 10.95 19.32 -10.57
N ARG A 18 10.32 19.51 -11.73
CA ARG A 18 8.90 19.88 -11.83
C ARG A 18 8.00 18.65 -11.79
N PHE A 19 6.88 18.79 -11.11
CA PHE A 19 5.80 17.80 -11.16
C PHE A 19 4.44 18.49 -11.32
N ALA A 20 3.51 17.79 -11.99
CA ALA A 20 2.17 18.26 -12.24
C ALA A 20 1.15 17.13 -12.17
N CYS A 21 -0.06 17.46 -11.77
CA CYS A 21 -1.19 16.57 -11.87
C CYS A 21 -1.84 16.69 -13.25
N THR A 22 -1.92 15.59 -13.99
CA THR A 22 -2.57 15.57 -15.32
C THR A 22 -4.09 15.68 -15.26
N HIS A 23 -4.70 15.53 -14.08
CA HIS A 23 -6.15 15.64 -13.91
C HIS A 23 -6.61 17.06 -13.57
N CYS A 24 -5.98 17.73 -12.59
CA CYS A 24 -6.40 19.07 -12.16
C CYS A 24 -5.45 20.19 -12.57
N GLY A 25 -4.32 19.88 -13.24
CA GLY A 25 -3.34 20.87 -13.70
C GLY A 25 -2.44 21.45 -12.60
N LYS A 26 -2.69 21.16 -11.30
CA LYS A 26 -1.85 21.68 -10.22
C LYS A 26 -0.40 21.23 -10.41
N SER A 27 0.54 22.18 -10.33
CA SER A 27 1.96 21.91 -10.49
C SER A 27 2.80 22.64 -9.45
N ALA A 28 3.98 22.08 -9.17
CA ALA A 28 4.99 22.65 -8.30
C ALA A 28 6.38 22.15 -8.70
N GLU A 29 7.40 22.69 -8.08
CA GLU A 29 8.79 22.27 -8.24
C GLU A 29 9.35 21.72 -6.94
N TYR A 30 10.24 20.77 -7.06
CA TYR A 30 11.03 20.24 -5.97
C TYR A 30 12.39 20.94 -5.96
N THR A 31 12.66 21.65 -4.88
CA THR A 31 13.86 22.48 -4.75
C THR A 31 15.04 21.66 -4.18
N GLU A 32 16.26 22.17 -4.32
CA GLU A 32 17.47 21.50 -3.84
C GLU A 32 17.50 21.31 -2.31
N ASP A 33 16.83 22.18 -1.58
CA ASP A 33 16.67 22.10 -0.13
C ASP A 33 15.49 21.24 0.32
N LEU A 34 14.98 20.38 -0.56
CA LEU A 34 13.95 19.38 -0.30
C LEU A 34 12.56 19.96 -0.01
N HIS A 35 12.27 21.16 -0.50
CA HIS A 35 10.96 21.79 -0.41
C HIS A 35 10.14 21.67 -1.70
N ILE A 36 8.84 21.87 -1.57
CA ILE A 36 7.89 21.97 -2.67
C ILE A 36 7.51 23.44 -2.84
N SER A 37 7.73 23.99 -4.02
CA SER A 37 7.46 25.40 -4.32
C SER A 37 6.60 25.53 -5.59
N PRO A 38 5.44 26.20 -5.55
CA PRO A 38 4.72 26.59 -4.32
C PRO A 38 4.22 25.36 -3.55
N PRO A 39 3.95 25.46 -2.25
CA PRO A 39 3.35 24.36 -1.48
C PRO A 39 2.04 23.88 -2.10
N VAL A 40 1.80 22.57 -2.10
CA VAL A 40 0.58 21.95 -2.65
C VAL A 40 -0.29 21.42 -1.52
N CYS A 41 -1.50 21.96 -1.38
CA CYS A 41 -2.42 21.64 -0.27
C CYS A 41 -1.76 21.73 1.12
N GLY A 42 -0.93 22.75 1.35
CA GLY A 42 -0.21 22.94 2.60
C GLY A 42 1.04 22.08 2.78
N TYR A 43 1.32 21.13 1.90
CA TYR A 43 2.54 20.35 1.93
C TYR A 43 3.70 21.15 1.37
N GLY A 44 4.60 21.57 2.23
CA GLY A 44 5.84 22.28 1.89
C GLY A 44 7.03 21.36 1.69
N ARG A 45 6.93 20.10 2.15
CA ARG A 45 7.99 19.11 2.03
C ARG A 45 7.49 17.81 1.44
N ILE A 46 8.36 17.12 0.68
CA ILE A 46 8.00 15.89 -0.02
C ILE A 46 7.64 14.75 0.95
N TYR A 47 8.30 14.69 2.12
CA TYR A 47 8.04 13.63 3.10
C TYR A 47 6.65 13.75 3.73
N GLU A 48 6.14 14.98 3.94
CA GLU A 48 4.79 15.22 4.48
C GLU A 48 3.72 14.71 3.52
N TRP A 49 3.89 15.03 2.24
CA TRP A 49 3.04 14.52 1.18
C TRP A 49 3.15 13.00 1.05
N TYR A 50 4.37 12.43 1.15
CA TYR A 50 4.60 10.99 1.11
C TYR A 50 3.87 10.27 2.24
N GLU A 51 3.98 10.73 3.49
CA GLU A 51 3.30 10.14 4.65
C GLU A 51 1.78 10.25 4.55
N TRP A 52 1.27 11.36 4.03
CA TRP A 52 -0.16 11.49 3.75
C TRP A 52 -0.61 10.47 2.69
N GLN A 53 0.09 10.36 1.55
CA GLN A 53 -0.24 9.39 0.50
C GLN A 53 -0.28 7.95 1.03
N ARG A 54 0.65 7.60 1.90
CA ARG A 54 0.72 6.26 2.51
C ARG A 54 -0.52 5.93 3.31
N ARG A 55 -1.00 6.88 4.12
CA ARG A 55 -2.22 6.72 4.91
C ARG A 55 -3.47 6.75 4.05
N GLU A 56 -3.55 7.71 3.15
CA GLU A 56 -4.70 7.93 2.28
C GLU A 56 -5.03 6.70 1.42
N ILE A 57 -4.03 6.12 0.74
CA ILE A 57 -4.27 4.97 -0.14
C ILE A 57 -4.70 3.72 0.63
N ALA A 58 -4.10 3.49 1.80
CA ALA A 58 -4.45 2.35 2.64
C ALA A 58 -5.88 2.47 3.19
N ALA A 59 -6.29 3.68 3.62
CA ALA A 59 -7.64 3.94 4.09
C ALA A 59 -8.68 3.69 2.99
N ARG A 60 -8.46 4.22 1.78
CA ARG A 60 -9.38 4.00 0.65
C ARG A 60 -9.56 2.53 0.30
N VAL A 61 -8.47 1.77 0.30
CA VAL A 61 -8.56 0.34 0.00
C VAL A 61 -9.22 -0.43 1.15
N ALA A 62 -8.99 -0.05 2.39
CA ALA A 62 -9.72 -0.59 3.54
C ALA A 62 -11.23 -0.31 3.46
N ASP A 63 -11.61 0.87 2.94
CA ASP A 63 -13.01 1.28 2.70
C ASP A 63 -13.64 0.64 1.44
N GLY A 64 -12.90 -0.21 0.72
CA GLY A 64 -13.41 -1.01 -0.41
C GLY A 64 -12.98 -0.54 -1.80
N GLU A 65 -12.11 0.49 -1.92
CA GLU A 65 -11.55 0.87 -3.22
C GLU A 65 -10.61 -0.23 -3.74
N THR A 66 -10.71 -0.55 -5.03
CA THR A 66 -9.75 -1.42 -5.71
C THR A 66 -8.80 -0.57 -6.54
N VAL A 67 -7.51 -0.70 -6.27
CA VAL A 67 -6.46 -0.02 -7.03
C VAL A 67 -5.95 -0.93 -8.13
N SER A 68 -5.82 -0.41 -9.35
CA SER A 68 -5.31 -1.19 -10.48
C SER A 68 -4.36 -0.39 -11.37
N ASP A 69 -3.50 -1.11 -12.09
CA ASP A 69 -2.64 -0.60 -13.16
C ASP A 69 -2.68 -1.54 -14.35
N ASP A 70 -2.67 -0.95 -15.56
CA ASP A 70 -2.65 -1.70 -16.83
C ASP A 70 -1.22 -1.86 -17.36
N GLY A 71 -1.01 -2.84 -18.26
CA GLY A 71 0.26 -3.07 -18.94
C GLY A 71 1.31 -3.74 -18.07
N ILE A 72 0.90 -4.52 -17.10
CA ILE A 72 1.78 -5.19 -16.14
C ILE A 72 2.22 -6.54 -16.70
N LEU A 73 3.52 -6.81 -16.58
CA LEU A 73 4.09 -8.13 -16.83
C LEU A 73 4.42 -8.77 -15.49
N PHE A 74 3.88 -9.96 -15.27
CA PHE A 74 4.17 -10.75 -14.08
C PHE A 74 5.32 -11.74 -14.37
N ARG A 75 6.28 -11.86 -13.44
CA ARG A 75 7.44 -12.78 -13.58
C ARG A 75 7.72 -13.47 -12.26
N GLU A 76 7.95 -14.76 -12.31
CA GLU A 76 8.49 -15.52 -11.20
C GLU A 76 10.02 -15.37 -11.17
N SER A 77 10.58 -15.09 -9.98
CA SER A 77 12.01 -15.07 -9.73
C SER A 77 12.39 -16.39 -9.07
N LEU A 78 12.89 -17.32 -9.84
CA LEU A 78 13.47 -18.57 -9.32
C LEU A 78 14.86 -18.28 -8.75
N LYS A 79 15.18 -18.83 -7.56
CA LYS A 79 16.44 -18.67 -6.82
C LYS A 79 17.63 -18.48 -7.76
N PHE A 80 18.14 -17.25 -7.86
CA PHE A 80 19.41 -16.82 -8.47
C PHE A 80 19.64 -17.05 -9.98
N LYS A 81 18.76 -17.71 -10.75
CA LYS A 81 19.12 -18.12 -12.11
C LYS A 81 18.19 -17.68 -13.23
N ARG A 82 16.88 -17.64 -13.05
CA ARG A 82 15.98 -17.37 -14.19
C ARG A 82 14.67 -16.75 -13.76
N LYS A 83 14.28 -15.67 -14.45
CA LYS A 83 12.91 -15.12 -14.36
C LYS A 83 12.06 -15.77 -15.44
N VAL A 84 10.93 -16.32 -15.04
CA VAL A 84 9.95 -16.90 -15.94
C VAL A 84 8.78 -15.93 -16.05
N LYS A 85 8.38 -15.56 -17.27
CA LYS A 85 7.18 -14.79 -17.51
C LYS A 85 5.97 -15.70 -17.30
N LEU A 86 5.09 -15.33 -16.37
CA LEU A 86 3.86 -16.09 -16.10
C LEU A 86 2.65 -15.53 -16.87
N GLY A 87 2.73 -14.30 -17.35
CA GLY A 87 1.64 -13.62 -18.05
C GLY A 87 1.05 -12.46 -17.26
N GLY A 88 -0.14 -12.04 -17.66
CA GLY A 88 -0.86 -10.92 -17.06
C GLY A 88 -0.61 -9.59 -17.77
N THR A 89 -1.65 -8.78 -17.86
CA THR A 89 -1.61 -7.41 -18.39
C THR A 89 -2.11 -6.39 -17.39
N ARG A 90 -2.76 -6.84 -16.32
CA ARG A 90 -3.29 -6.01 -15.24
C ARG A 90 -2.90 -6.56 -13.88
N VAL A 91 -2.53 -5.68 -12.98
CA VAL A 91 -2.43 -5.94 -11.55
C VAL A 91 -3.48 -5.10 -10.81
N SER A 92 -4.18 -5.69 -9.87
CA SER A 92 -5.08 -4.95 -8.98
C SER A 92 -4.95 -5.45 -7.55
N MET A 93 -5.28 -4.60 -6.61
CA MET A 93 -5.26 -4.90 -5.18
C MET A 93 -6.47 -4.28 -4.52
N ASP A 94 -7.20 -5.08 -3.77
CA ASP A 94 -8.24 -4.66 -2.85
C ASP A 94 -7.82 -4.95 -1.40
N ARG A 95 -8.75 -4.87 -0.46
CA ARG A 95 -8.46 -5.11 0.96
C ARG A 95 -8.09 -6.57 1.30
N GLU A 96 -8.39 -7.52 0.43
CA GLU A 96 -8.24 -8.95 0.69
C GLU A 96 -7.20 -9.62 -0.19
N ASN A 97 -7.08 -9.18 -1.45
CA ASN A 97 -6.32 -9.91 -2.47
C ASN A 97 -5.47 -9.00 -3.37
N LEU A 98 -4.40 -9.58 -3.87
CA LEU A 98 -3.64 -9.10 -5.02
C LEU A 98 -4.00 -9.97 -6.24
N TYR A 99 -4.45 -9.35 -7.32
CA TYR A 99 -4.86 -10.03 -8.56
C TYR A 99 -3.87 -9.75 -9.68
N ILE A 100 -3.59 -10.77 -10.49
CA ILE A 100 -2.86 -10.64 -11.74
C ILE A 100 -3.72 -11.27 -12.84
N THR A 101 -4.23 -10.48 -13.78
CA THR A 101 -5.21 -10.92 -14.80
C THR A 101 -4.77 -10.55 -16.21
N GLY A 102 -5.36 -11.22 -17.21
CA GLY A 102 -5.12 -10.98 -18.64
C GLY A 102 -4.03 -11.87 -19.24
N GLU A 103 -4.03 -12.02 -20.58
CA GLU A 103 -3.08 -12.83 -21.36
C GLU A 103 -2.86 -14.25 -20.80
N GLY A 104 -3.95 -14.97 -20.50
CA GLY A 104 -3.89 -16.33 -19.96
C GLY A 104 -3.55 -16.41 -18.47
N ALA A 105 -3.41 -15.28 -17.79
CA ALA A 105 -3.19 -15.21 -16.35
C ALA A 105 -4.51 -14.88 -15.63
N ASN A 106 -4.77 -15.63 -14.57
CA ASN A 106 -5.85 -15.36 -13.60
C ASN A 106 -5.39 -15.81 -12.22
N TYR A 107 -4.46 -15.06 -11.65
CA TYR A 107 -3.89 -15.37 -10.34
C TYR A 107 -4.53 -14.50 -9.26
N VAL A 108 -4.87 -15.13 -8.14
CA VAL A 108 -5.38 -14.46 -6.94
C VAL A 108 -4.46 -14.83 -5.78
N TYR A 109 -3.92 -13.82 -5.10
CA TYR A 109 -3.04 -13.98 -3.95
C TYR A 109 -3.68 -13.30 -2.75
N PRO A 110 -4.21 -14.06 -1.76
CA PRO A 110 -4.74 -13.48 -0.54
C PRO A 110 -3.65 -12.70 0.21
N LEU A 111 -3.93 -11.45 0.58
CA LEU A 111 -2.94 -10.58 1.24
C LEU A 111 -2.48 -11.14 2.59
N LYS A 112 -3.34 -11.88 3.28
CA LYS A 112 -3.01 -12.56 4.54
C LYS A 112 -1.88 -13.59 4.38
N ASP A 113 -1.75 -14.21 3.21
CA ASP A 113 -0.77 -15.24 2.89
C ASP A 113 0.50 -14.67 2.24
N ILE A 114 0.50 -13.38 1.88
CA ILE A 114 1.68 -12.67 1.41
C ILE A 114 2.53 -12.26 2.62
N PHE A 115 3.76 -12.76 2.67
CA PHE A 115 4.70 -12.41 3.74
C PHE A 115 5.11 -10.94 3.70
N ALA A 116 5.54 -10.45 2.54
CA ALA A 116 5.98 -9.08 2.33
C ALA A 116 5.80 -8.64 0.88
N ILE A 117 5.62 -7.32 0.67
CA ILE A 117 5.73 -6.65 -0.63
C ILE A 117 6.84 -5.61 -0.54
N THR A 118 7.77 -5.60 -1.50
CA THR A 118 8.92 -4.69 -1.52
C THR A 118 9.07 -4.01 -2.87
N ALA A 119 9.26 -2.69 -2.89
CA ALA A 119 9.51 -1.95 -4.12
C ALA A 119 10.94 -2.24 -4.65
N VAL A 120 11.05 -2.46 -5.96
CA VAL A 120 12.32 -2.63 -6.68
C VAL A 120 12.42 -1.54 -7.73
N GLY A 121 12.77 -0.34 -7.30
CA GLY A 121 12.71 0.88 -8.12
C GLY A 121 11.27 1.29 -8.43
N LYS A 122 11.08 2.26 -9.32
CA LYS A 122 9.78 2.89 -9.60
C LYS A 122 8.72 1.94 -10.16
N LYS A 123 9.13 0.97 -10.96
CA LYS A 123 8.25 0.21 -11.87
C LYS A 123 8.15 -1.27 -11.55
N LYS A 124 8.69 -1.70 -10.45
CA LYS A 124 8.67 -3.11 -10.05
C LYS A 124 8.47 -3.25 -8.56
N PHE A 125 7.73 -4.28 -8.16
CA PHE A 125 7.74 -4.76 -6.80
C PHE A 125 7.87 -6.28 -6.77
N ASN A 126 8.50 -6.78 -5.72
CA ASN A 126 8.49 -8.19 -5.39
C ASN A 126 7.45 -8.45 -4.31
N PHE A 127 6.86 -9.64 -4.34
CA PHE A 127 6.09 -10.15 -3.23
C PHE A 127 6.46 -11.60 -2.95
N TYR A 128 6.30 -11.99 -1.69
CA TYR A 128 6.73 -13.29 -1.18
C TYR A 128 5.50 -14.10 -0.80
N TYR A 129 5.26 -15.18 -1.54
CA TYR A 129 4.09 -16.02 -1.41
C TYR A 129 4.46 -17.49 -1.58
N ASP A 130 4.01 -18.35 -0.67
CA ASP A 130 4.27 -19.81 -0.70
C ASP A 130 5.76 -20.16 -0.92
N GLY A 131 6.64 -19.54 -0.14
CA GLY A 131 8.08 -19.75 -0.22
C GLY A 131 8.74 -19.25 -1.53
N ARG A 132 8.00 -18.57 -2.41
CA ARG A 132 8.47 -18.07 -3.71
C ARG A 132 8.58 -16.57 -3.71
N THR A 133 9.56 -16.06 -4.47
CA THR A 133 9.65 -14.64 -4.79
C THR A 133 9.04 -14.40 -6.17
N LEU A 134 7.95 -13.65 -6.19
CA LEU A 134 7.25 -13.24 -7.40
C LEU A 134 7.51 -11.76 -7.67
N GLN A 135 7.58 -11.35 -8.94
CA GLN A 135 7.85 -9.98 -9.33
C GLN A 135 6.82 -9.46 -10.31
N VAL A 136 6.22 -8.33 -9.99
CA VAL A 136 5.40 -7.55 -10.92
C VAL A 136 6.25 -6.43 -11.51
N LYS A 137 6.17 -6.25 -12.84
CA LYS A 137 6.81 -5.16 -13.57
C LYS A 137 5.75 -4.39 -14.35
N GLY A 138 5.60 -3.13 -14.04
CA GLY A 138 4.65 -2.23 -14.71
C GLY A 138 5.25 -1.40 -15.83
N GLY A 139 4.39 -0.69 -16.52
CA GLY A 139 4.68 0.26 -17.58
C GLY A 139 5.25 1.60 -17.10
N PRO A 140 5.31 2.61 -17.98
CA PRO A 140 5.92 3.92 -17.67
C PRO A 140 5.31 4.67 -16.49
N ARG A 141 3.98 4.58 -16.29
CA ARG A 141 3.25 5.26 -15.20
C ARG A 141 3.06 4.42 -13.95
N PHE A 142 3.58 3.21 -13.93
CA PHE A 142 3.45 2.32 -12.79
C PHE A 142 4.18 2.88 -11.56
N CYS A 143 3.53 2.81 -10.40
CA CYS A 143 4.12 3.18 -9.12
C CYS A 143 4.13 1.98 -8.16
N SER A 144 5.28 1.31 -8.04
CA SER A 144 5.44 0.14 -7.17
C SER A 144 5.21 0.45 -5.69
N VAL A 145 5.60 1.66 -5.26
CA VAL A 145 5.46 2.13 -3.87
C VAL A 145 3.99 2.19 -3.44
N LYS A 146 3.07 2.44 -4.37
CA LYS A 146 1.63 2.43 -4.10
C LYS A 146 1.16 1.09 -3.51
N TYR A 147 1.59 -0.03 -4.09
CA TYR A 147 1.25 -1.38 -3.63
C TYR A 147 1.88 -1.73 -2.28
N VAL A 148 3.11 -1.27 -2.04
CA VAL A 148 3.77 -1.39 -0.73
C VAL A 148 2.96 -0.65 0.34
N HIS A 149 2.57 0.60 0.08
CA HIS A 149 1.81 1.42 1.01
C HIS A 149 0.43 0.82 1.36
N ILE A 150 -0.28 0.28 0.35
CA ILE A 150 -1.55 -0.41 0.58
C ILE A 150 -1.34 -1.60 1.50
N PHE A 151 -0.42 -2.49 1.14
CA PHE A 151 -0.16 -3.71 1.89
C PHE A 151 0.26 -3.47 3.34
N GLU A 152 1.25 -2.59 3.56
CA GLU A 152 1.71 -2.23 4.91
C GLU A 152 0.62 -1.54 5.73
N GLY A 153 -0.14 -0.64 5.08
CA GLY A 153 -1.22 0.07 5.72
C GLY A 153 -2.36 -0.85 6.15
N LEU A 154 -2.79 -1.78 5.30
CA LEU A 154 -3.80 -2.78 5.64
C LEU A 154 -3.35 -3.69 6.78
N LYS A 155 -2.09 -4.16 6.75
CA LYS A 155 -1.52 -4.93 7.88
C LYS A 155 -1.53 -4.15 9.19
N LYS A 156 -1.20 -2.87 9.16
CA LYS A 156 -1.22 -2.01 10.34
C LYS A 156 -2.63 -1.82 10.87
N LEU A 157 -3.61 -1.58 9.99
CA LEU A 157 -5.01 -1.44 10.37
C LEU A 157 -5.56 -2.73 11.02
N ALA A 158 -5.28 -3.88 10.42
CA ALA A 158 -5.68 -5.18 10.98
C ALA A 158 -5.06 -5.43 12.37
N LYS A 159 -3.77 -5.12 12.55
CA LYS A 159 -3.11 -5.25 13.86
C LYS A 159 -3.72 -4.34 14.92
N ASN A 160 -4.03 -3.09 14.57
CA ASN A 160 -4.65 -2.14 15.48
C ASN A 160 -6.06 -2.60 15.91
N ALA A 161 -6.85 -3.15 14.97
CA ALA A 161 -8.17 -3.70 15.27
C ALA A 161 -8.11 -4.88 16.25
N LEU A 162 -7.13 -5.77 16.09
CA LEU A 162 -6.92 -6.89 17.01
C LEU A 162 -6.54 -6.43 18.43
N ASN A 163 -5.66 -5.42 18.55
CA ASN A 163 -5.24 -4.88 19.83
C ASN A 163 -6.40 -4.18 20.56
N ALA A 164 -7.24 -3.43 19.84
CA ALA A 164 -8.41 -2.76 20.40
C ALA A 164 -9.45 -3.76 20.96
N HIS A 165 -9.58 -4.95 20.36
CA HIS A 165 -10.48 -6.01 20.85
C HIS A 165 -9.88 -6.78 22.03
N GLY A 166 -8.56 -6.84 22.15
CA GLY A 166 -7.87 -7.49 23.27
C GLY A 166 -8.00 -6.71 24.60
N GLU A 167 -8.02 -5.39 24.54
CA GLU A 167 -8.12 -4.53 25.72
C GLU A 167 -9.53 -4.52 26.35
N THR A 168 -10.58 -4.77 25.57
CA THR A 168 -11.96 -4.79 26.06
C THR A 168 -12.30 -6.07 26.83
N ASN A 169 -11.58 -7.17 26.65
CA ASN A 169 -11.83 -8.44 27.34
C ASN A 169 -11.06 -8.58 28.66
N GLY A 170 -10.14 -7.68 28.99
CA GLY A 170 -9.36 -7.68 30.22
C GLY A 170 -10.00 -6.98 31.43
N ALA A 171 -11.12 -6.27 31.23
CA ALA A 171 -11.72 -5.39 32.27
C ALA A 171 -12.90 -6.03 33.04
N GLN A 172 -13.24 -7.29 32.83
CA GLN A 172 -14.33 -7.99 33.52
C GLN A 172 -13.89 -9.18 34.37
N GLY A 173 -12.85 -9.05 35.17
CA GLY A 173 -12.42 -10.12 36.05
C GLY A 173 -11.80 -9.60 37.35
N GLY A 174 -12.60 -9.31 38.35
CA GLY A 174 -12.01 -9.00 39.64
C GLY A 174 -12.86 -8.21 40.63
N GLN A 175 -14.02 -8.73 41.01
CA GLN A 175 -14.63 -8.40 42.31
C GLN A 175 -15.27 -9.69 42.89
N THR A 176 -14.43 -10.51 43.52
CA THR A 176 -14.90 -11.47 44.52
C THR A 176 -14.83 -10.78 45.86
N HIS A 177 -15.99 -10.41 46.39
CA HIS A 177 -16.18 -10.05 47.79
C HIS A 177 -15.84 -11.26 48.66
N ILE A 178 -14.86 -11.13 49.51
CA ILE A 178 -14.65 -12.03 50.67
C ILE A 178 -15.38 -11.38 51.82
N ASN A 179 -16.51 -11.98 52.20
CA ASN A 179 -17.15 -11.72 53.49
C ASN A 179 -16.38 -12.49 54.56
N GLU A 180 -15.70 -11.80 55.43
CA GLU A 180 -15.30 -12.31 56.73
C GLU A 180 -16.51 -12.21 57.67
N GLU A 181 -17.09 -13.34 58.07
CA GLU A 181 -17.98 -13.45 59.23
C GLU A 181 -17.14 -13.75 60.48
N ASP A 182 -17.17 -12.82 61.40
CA ASP A 182 -16.75 -12.97 62.77
C ASP A 182 -17.62 -14.02 63.48
N GLY A 183 -16.99 -14.88 64.29
CA GLY A 183 -17.72 -15.81 65.15
C GLY A 183 -16.89 -16.45 66.26
N LYS A 184 -16.81 -15.76 67.42
CA LYS A 184 -16.53 -16.30 68.74
C LYS A 184 -15.30 -17.22 68.96
#